data_f2fd295ccd250ffa8a81366c78f386ef
#
_entry.id   f2fd295ccd250ffa8a81366c78f386ef
#
_cell.length_a   1.000
_cell.length_b   1.000
_cell.length_c   1.000
_cell.angle_alpha   90.00
_cell.angle_beta   90.00
_cell.angle_gamma   90.00
#
_symmetry.space_group_name_H-M   'P 1'
#
loop_
_entity.id
_entity.type
_entity.pdbx_description
1 polymer ?
#
loop_
_entity_poly.entity_id
_entity_poly.type
_entity_poly.pdbx_seq_one_letter_code
_entity_poly.pdbx_strand_id
1 'polypeptide(L)'
;MSRYVINVTQYDDMQDLLCAADILITDFSSVSTEFAVQRKPCFLYAPDYDSYDRGLYLTPDQMPFMFAETEGKLLCNIRTFDESKYTVAVDKYWNFLGIKEKGTACQAVFNEMNKMLWHHTQE
;
A
#
# COMPACT_ATOMS: atom_id res chain seq x y z
N MET A 1 0.09 -29.56 2.11
CA MET A 1 -0.32 -28.15 2.05
C MET A 1 -1.38 -27.92 3.13
N SER A 2 -1.25 -26.89 3.94
CA SER A 2 -2.26 -26.60 4.97
C SER A 2 -3.60 -26.25 4.30
N ARG A 3 -4.73 -26.65 4.90
CA ARG A 3 -6.07 -26.34 4.41
C ARG A 3 -6.35 -24.82 4.31
N TYR A 4 -5.54 -24.03 5.00
CA TYR A 4 -5.74 -22.58 5.17
C TYR A 4 -4.70 -21.71 4.44
N VAL A 5 -3.76 -22.33 3.70
CA VAL A 5 -2.71 -21.61 2.97
C VAL A 5 -2.82 -21.95 1.50
N ILE A 6 -2.98 -20.91 0.69
CA ILE A 6 -2.98 -20.99 -0.78
C ILE A 6 -1.71 -20.31 -1.27
N ASN A 7 -0.90 -21.03 -2.06
CA ASN A 7 0.26 -20.44 -2.70
C ASN A 7 -0.17 -19.74 -4.01
N VAL A 8 -0.01 -18.43 -4.06
CA VAL A 8 -0.37 -17.60 -5.21
C VAL A 8 0.85 -16.95 -5.88
N THR A 9 2.07 -17.47 -5.63
CA THR A 9 3.32 -16.91 -6.20
C THR A 9 3.38 -16.97 -7.73
N GLN A 10 2.55 -17.78 -8.36
CA GLN A 10 2.46 -17.91 -9.81
C GLN A 10 1.21 -17.21 -10.39
N TYR A 11 0.52 -16.42 -9.58
CA TYR A 11 -0.62 -15.64 -10.06
C TYR A 11 -0.12 -14.41 -10.82
N ASP A 12 -0.67 -14.16 -12.01
CA ASP A 12 -0.12 -13.21 -12.97
C ASP A 12 -0.36 -11.74 -12.59
N ASP A 13 -1.44 -11.45 -11.85
CA ASP A 13 -1.84 -10.08 -11.53
C ASP A 13 -1.88 -9.81 -10.01
N MET A 14 -0.92 -9.03 -9.53
CA MET A 14 -0.85 -8.61 -8.13
C MET A 14 -2.06 -7.74 -7.74
N GLN A 15 -2.58 -6.92 -8.64
CA GLN A 15 -3.68 -6.01 -8.34
C GLN A 15 -4.97 -6.78 -8.04
N ASP A 16 -5.22 -7.87 -8.76
CA ASP A 16 -6.35 -8.76 -8.49
C ASP A 16 -6.26 -9.37 -7.08
N LEU A 17 -5.04 -9.79 -6.67
CA LEU A 17 -4.81 -10.33 -5.33
C LEU A 17 -5.05 -9.27 -4.25
N LEU A 18 -4.58 -8.04 -4.47
CA LEU A 18 -4.80 -6.93 -3.54
C LEU A 18 -6.28 -6.57 -3.44
N CYS A 19 -7.02 -6.61 -4.55
CA CYS A 19 -8.47 -6.37 -4.54
C CYS A 19 -9.23 -7.45 -3.77
N ALA A 20 -8.82 -8.71 -3.89
CA ALA A 20 -9.46 -9.85 -3.23
C ALA A 20 -9.13 -9.97 -1.73
N ALA A 21 -7.99 -9.42 -1.30
CA ALA A 21 -7.56 -9.52 0.09
C ALA A 21 -8.36 -8.61 1.02
N ASP A 22 -8.67 -9.08 2.22
CA ASP A 22 -9.28 -8.30 3.30
C ASP A 22 -8.23 -7.65 4.20
N ILE A 23 -7.05 -8.27 4.31
CA ILE A 23 -5.93 -7.82 5.14
C ILE A 23 -4.64 -8.03 4.35
N LEU A 24 -3.73 -7.07 4.40
CA LEU A 24 -2.37 -7.21 3.89
C LEU A 24 -1.37 -7.28 5.05
N ILE A 25 -0.46 -8.25 5.00
CA ILE A 25 0.74 -8.29 5.83
C ILE A 25 1.93 -8.29 4.86
N THR A 26 2.80 -7.31 4.97
CA THR A 26 3.95 -7.13 4.08
C THR A 26 5.14 -6.55 4.85
N ASP A 27 6.27 -6.48 4.20
CA ASP A 27 7.44 -5.72 4.67
C ASP A 27 7.39 -4.24 4.20
N PHE A 28 8.55 -3.60 3.99
CA PHE A 28 8.66 -2.23 3.48
C PHE A 28 8.48 -2.12 1.96
N SER A 29 7.50 -2.82 1.41
CA SER A 29 7.16 -2.78 0.00
C SER A 29 6.17 -1.65 -0.31
N SER A 30 6.27 -1.04 -1.50
CA SER A 30 5.30 -0.05 -2.02
C SER A 30 3.87 -0.60 -2.08
N VAL A 31 3.71 -1.92 -2.10
CA VAL A 31 2.40 -2.59 -2.10
C VAL A 31 1.53 -2.19 -0.91
N SER A 32 2.13 -1.83 0.23
CA SER A 32 1.41 -1.32 1.40
C SER A 32 0.66 -0.02 1.09
N THR A 33 1.30 0.90 0.37
CA THR A 33 0.69 2.18 -0.05
C THR A 33 -0.41 1.95 -1.09
N GLU A 34 -0.19 1.05 -2.04
CA GLU A 34 -1.20 0.67 -3.03
C GLU A 34 -2.42 0.03 -2.37
N PHE A 35 -2.22 -0.89 -1.42
CA PHE A 35 -3.31 -1.52 -0.68
C PHE A 35 -4.10 -0.53 0.17
N ALA A 36 -3.44 0.48 0.73
CA ALA A 36 -4.07 1.53 1.54
C ALA A 36 -5.11 2.36 0.75
N VAL A 37 -5.08 2.35 -0.59
CA VAL A 37 -6.13 2.97 -1.44
C VAL A 37 -7.52 2.41 -1.10
N GLN A 38 -7.59 1.13 -0.76
CA GLN A 38 -8.83 0.45 -0.38
C GLN A 38 -9.25 0.71 1.07
N ARG A 39 -8.41 1.37 1.88
CA ARG A 39 -8.58 1.58 3.34
C ARG A 39 -8.73 0.28 4.15
N LYS A 40 -8.38 -0.85 3.56
CA LYS A 40 -8.37 -2.14 4.24
C LYS A 40 -7.15 -2.26 5.17
N PRO A 41 -7.22 -3.06 6.25
CA PRO A 41 -6.13 -3.22 7.21
C PRO A 41 -4.83 -3.67 6.58
N CYS A 42 -3.76 -2.89 6.79
CA CYS A 42 -2.41 -3.24 6.38
C CYS A 42 -1.47 -3.22 7.60
N PHE A 43 -0.63 -4.24 7.72
CA PHE A 43 0.35 -4.39 8.79
C PHE A 43 1.74 -4.59 8.19
N LEU A 44 2.74 -3.93 8.78
CA LEU A 44 4.14 -4.13 8.44
C LEU A 44 4.75 -5.19 9.36
N TYR A 45 5.36 -6.21 8.77
CA TYR A 45 6.08 -7.26 9.48
C TYR A 45 7.48 -7.42 8.91
N ALA A 46 8.49 -6.98 9.65
CA ALA A 46 9.89 -7.06 9.25
C ALA A 46 10.75 -7.50 10.45
N PRO A 47 10.93 -8.81 10.67
CA PRO A 47 11.73 -9.34 11.76
C PRO A 47 13.23 -9.05 11.63
N ASP A 48 13.67 -8.62 10.47
CA ASP A 48 15.04 -8.24 10.12
C ASP A 48 15.27 -6.72 10.07
N TYR A 49 14.38 -5.93 10.66
CA TYR A 49 14.41 -4.46 10.56
C TYR A 49 15.75 -3.86 10.99
N ASP A 50 16.34 -4.35 12.07
CA ASP A 50 17.64 -3.87 12.58
C ASP A 50 18.80 -4.10 11.60
N SER A 51 18.67 -5.09 10.69
CA SER A 51 19.67 -5.42 9.68
C SER A 51 19.28 -4.92 8.27
N TYR A 52 18.19 -4.12 8.17
CA TYR A 52 17.70 -3.63 6.89
C TYR A 52 18.59 -2.51 6.34
N ASP A 53 19.43 -2.84 5.37
CA ASP A 53 20.49 -1.98 4.83
C ASP A 53 20.09 -1.18 3.57
N ARG A 54 18.90 -1.44 3.01
CA ARG A 54 18.45 -0.82 1.75
C ARG A 54 18.06 0.65 1.88
N GLY A 55 18.00 1.17 3.11
CA GLY A 55 17.46 2.49 3.39
C GLY A 55 15.93 2.57 3.19
N LEU A 56 15.30 3.38 3.99
CA LEU A 56 13.85 3.63 3.90
C LEU A 56 13.63 5.10 3.57
N TYR A 57 12.71 5.39 2.64
CA TYR A 57 12.25 6.77 2.41
C TYR A 57 11.45 7.30 3.59
N LEU A 58 10.73 6.41 4.28
CA LEU A 58 9.93 6.70 5.46
C LEU A 58 10.19 5.63 6.51
N THR A 59 10.31 6.06 7.75
CA THR A 59 10.41 5.15 8.88
C THR A 59 9.03 4.59 9.25
N PRO A 60 8.93 3.45 9.98
CA PRO A 60 7.64 2.85 10.33
C PRO A 60 6.69 3.80 11.08
N ASP A 61 7.24 4.71 11.90
CA ASP A 61 6.47 5.70 12.66
C ASP A 61 5.87 6.83 11.78
N GLN A 62 6.39 7.01 10.56
CA GLN A 62 5.86 7.96 9.57
C GLN A 62 4.75 7.34 8.71
N MET A 63 4.55 6.04 8.79
CA MET A 63 3.54 5.30 8.04
C MET A 63 2.29 5.04 8.88
N PRO A 64 1.11 4.90 8.29
CA PRO A 64 -0.13 4.62 9.02
C PRO A 64 -0.26 3.16 9.46
N PHE A 65 0.68 2.30 9.06
CA PHE A 65 0.62 0.85 9.22
C PHE A 65 1.21 0.44 10.57
N MET A 66 0.50 -0.43 11.31
CA MET A 66 1.02 -0.97 12.56
C MET A 66 2.21 -1.89 12.29
N PHE A 67 3.38 -1.52 12.82
CA PHE A 67 4.64 -2.22 12.61
C PHE A 67 4.91 -3.30 13.68
N ALA A 68 5.50 -4.41 13.26
CA ALA A 68 5.90 -5.52 14.12
C ALA A 68 7.18 -6.19 13.62
N GLU A 69 8.08 -6.47 14.55
CA GLU A 69 9.32 -7.24 14.32
C GLU A 69 9.18 -8.70 14.80
N THR A 70 8.13 -8.99 15.57
CA THR A 70 7.86 -10.34 16.10
C THR A 70 6.44 -10.77 15.80
N GLU A 71 6.22 -12.08 15.68
CA GLU A 71 4.89 -12.67 15.48
C GLU A 71 3.91 -12.26 16.58
N GLY A 72 4.39 -12.26 17.85
CA GLY A 72 3.57 -11.87 19.00
C GLY A 72 3.08 -10.43 18.89
N LYS A 73 3.95 -9.51 18.44
CA LYS A 73 3.58 -8.12 18.20
C LYS A 73 2.60 -7.98 17.05
N LEU A 74 2.83 -8.71 15.93
CA LEU A 74 1.91 -8.72 14.79
C LEU A 74 0.52 -9.19 15.20
N LEU A 75 0.41 -10.30 15.93
CA LEU A 75 -0.86 -10.80 16.42
C LEU A 75 -1.57 -9.82 17.37
N CYS A 76 -0.79 -9.12 18.22
CA CYS A 76 -1.32 -8.06 19.08
C CYS A 76 -1.90 -6.92 18.23
N ASN A 77 -1.15 -6.45 17.23
CA ASN A 77 -1.57 -5.37 16.33
C ASN A 77 -2.88 -5.74 15.60
N ILE A 78 -2.99 -6.96 15.08
CA ILE A 78 -4.21 -7.44 14.41
C ILE A 78 -5.41 -7.44 15.37
N ARG A 79 -5.22 -7.93 16.61
CA ARG A 79 -6.30 -8.00 17.61
C ARG A 79 -6.76 -6.66 18.13
N THR A 80 -5.88 -5.66 18.15
CA THR A 80 -6.14 -4.31 18.67
C THR A 80 -6.39 -3.29 17.55
N PHE A 81 -6.56 -3.75 16.32
CA PHE A 81 -6.79 -2.89 15.18
C PHE A 81 -8.06 -2.05 15.35
N ASP A 82 -7.92 -0.75 15.08
CA ASP A 82 -9.00 0.24 15.17
C ASP A 82 -9.16 0.89 13.78
N GLU A 83 -10.19 0.47 13.07
CA GLU A 83 -10.47 0.92 11.69
C GLU A 83 -10.65 2.44 11.60
N SER A 84 -11.30 3.06 12.58
CA SER A 84 -11.55 4.50 12.57
C SER A 84 -10.24 5.30 12.69
N LYS A 85 -9.36 4.87 13.60
CA LYS A 85 -8.03 5.48 13.74
C LYS A 85 -7.16 5.26 12.51
N TYR A 86 -7.21 4.06 11.96
CA TYR A 86 -6.46 3.69 10.76
C TYR A 86 -6.87 4.55 9.56
N THR A 87 -8.16 4.70 9.31
CA THR A 87 -8.66 5.53 8.20
C THR A 87 -8.17 6.98 8.31
N VAL A 88 -8.23 7.56 9.49
CA VAL A 88 -7.70 8.93 9.73
C VAL A 88 -6.19 8.99 9.51
N ALA A 89 -5.44 7.96 9.92
CA ALA A 89 -4.00 7.90 9.71
C ALA A 89 -3.64 7.77 8.22
N VAL A 90 -4.37 6.94 7.47
CA VAL A 90 -4.21 6.81 6.01
C VAL A 90 -4.51 8.11 5.29
N ASP A 91 -5.57 8.83 5.64
CA ASP A 91 -5.89 10.12 5.03
C ASP A 91 -4.79 11.17 5.26
N LYS A 92 -4.21 11.21 6.46
CA LYS A 92 -3.05 12.07 6.77
C LYS A 92 -1.81 11.68 5.95
N TYR A 93 -1.55 10.39 5.85
CA TYR A 93 -0.44 9.84 5.07
C TYR A 93 -0.55 10.17 3.58
N TRP A 94 -1.74 10.03 3.00
CA TRP A 94 -1.98 10.40 1.62
C TRP A 94 -1.80 11.90 1.36
N ASN A 95 -2.29 12.74 2.27
CA ASN A 95 -2.06 14.18 2.18
C ASN A 95 -0.56 14.51 2.24
N PHE A 96 0.19 13.84 3.11
CA PHE A 96 1.64 13.99 3.23
C PHE A 96 2.37 13.56 1.95
N LEU A 97 1.99 12.44 1.35
CA LEU A 97 2.56 11.95 0.08
C LEU A 97 2.04 12.70 -1.15
N GLY A 98 1.04 13.56 -1.01
CA GLY A 98 0.42 14.24 -2.14
C GLY A 98 -0.42 13.34 -3.03
N ILE A 99 -0.87 12.18 -2.54
CA ILE A 99 -1.72 11.24 -3.29
C ILE A 99 -3.10 11.85 -3.50
N LYS A 100 -3.54 11.92 -4.77
CA LYS A 100 -4.84 12.47 -5.18
C LYS A 100 -5.65 11.45 -5.98
N GLU A 101 -5.49 10.17 -5.67
CA GLU A 101 -6.17 9.11 -6.40
C GLU A 101 -7.70 9.21 -6.29
N LYS A 102 -8.37 9.20 -7.43
CA LYS A 102 -9.84 9.29 -7.56
C LYS A 102 -10.38 8.32 -8.61
N GLY A 103 -9.57 7.36 -9.07
CA GLY A 103 -9.93 6.46 -10.17
C GLY A 103 -9.93 7.13 -11.55
N THR A 104 -9.36 8.32 -11.69
CA THR A 104 -9.38 9.12 -12.94
C THR A 104 -7.99 9.41 -13.49
N ALA A 105 -6.93 8.81 -12.95
CA ALA A 105 -5.55 9.09 -13.32
C ALA A 105 -5.27 8.83 -14.82
N CYS A 106 -5.74 7.70 -15.35
CA CYS A 106 -5.57 7.38 -16.79
C CYS A 106 -6.22 8.41 -17.69
N GLN A 107 -7.45 8.86 -17.35
CA GLN A 107 -8.13 9.88 -18.13
C GLN A 107 -7.41 11.24 -18.07
N ALA A 108 -6.88 11.60 -16.91
CA ALA A 108 -6.12 12.84 -16.73
C ALA A 108 -4.84 12.83 -17.59
N VAL A 109 -4.09 11.72 -17.56
CA VAL A 109 -2.88 11.53 -18.40
C VAL A 109 -3.23 11.58 -19.88
N PHE A 110 -4.27 10.86 -20.31
CA PHE A 110 -4.74 10.87 -21.70
C PHE A 110 -5.09 12.28 -22.18
N ASN A 111 -5.82 13.03 -21.38
CA ASN A 111 -6.21 14.40 -21.72
C ASN A 111 -4.97 15.32 -21.87
N GLU A 112 -3.97 15.16 -21.01
CA GLU A 112 -2.72 15.94 -21.08
C GLU A 112 -1.89 15.58 -22.30
N MET A 113 -1.75 14.29 -22.62
CA MET A 113 -1.09 13.82 -23.84
C MET A 113 -1.76 14.39 -25.10
N ASN A 114 -3.08 14.37 -25.16
CA ASN A 114 -3.80 14.94 -26.29
C ASN A 114 -3.55 16.43 -26.47
N LYS A 115 -3.53 17.22 -25.40
CA LYS A 115 -3.20 18.65 -25.49
C LYS A 115 -1.81 18.85 -26.09
N MET A 116 -0.80 18.10 -25.64
CA MET A 116 0.56 18.17 -26.18
C MET A 116 0.61 17.83 -27.66
N LEU A 117 -0.07 16.77 -28.10
CA LEU A 117 -0.08 16.33 -29.49
C LEU A 117 -0.73 17.38 -30.42
N TRP A 118 -1.85 17.99 -30.00
CA TRP A 118 -2.54 19.01 -30.81
C TRP A 118 -1.78 20.32 -30.94
N HIS A 119 -0.97 20.70 -29.94
CA HIS A 119 -0.13 21.89 -30.03
C HIS A 119 1.02 21.72 -31.04
N HIS A 120 1.56 20.51 -31.24
CA HIS A 120 2.60 20.23 -32.24
C HIS A 120 2.08 20.10 -33.68
N THR A 121 0.77 20.02 -33.92
CA THR A 121 0.20 19.90 -35.27
C THR A 121 -0.21 21.26 -35.87
N GLN A 122 -0.01 22.37 -35.13
CA GLN A 122 -0.37 23.73 -35.61
C GLN A 122 0.85 24.62 -35.90
N GLU A 123 2.07 24.07 -35.79
CA GLU A 123 3.33 24.66 -36.30
C GLU A 123 3.74 23.98 -37.60
#